data_b4b03fd454ad551c071aa04bd05e6ed7
#
_entry.id   b4b03fd454ad551c071aa04bd05e6ed7
#
_cell.length_a   1.000
_cell.length_b   1.000
_cell.length_c   1.000
_cell.angle_alpha   90.00
_cell.angle_beta   90.00
_cell.angle_gamma   90.00
#
_symmetry.space_group_name_H-M   'P 1'
#
loop_
_entity.id
_entity.type
_entity.pdbx_description
1 polymer ?
#
loop_
_entity_poly.entity_id
_entity_poly.type
_entity_poly.pdbx_seq_one_letter_code
_entity_poly.pdbx_strand_id
1 'polypeptide(L)'
;MKCRCIKQYDSMDCAAACLASIAWYYGKKIPILEISEALETSKEGTSVWDVCRISEKLGLFASAYKKNIDFKEKELEVPCVAHVYQEDGLAHFIIIYKIKKNSVVIADPAVGIIEVDRKKFFNSEYGEDSPYFWTGVIILFQTTEEFYKKKEGMRIAENKFIELVKKEWKRTIYIILFSAISMAISIVSSFYFGTLIDTVIPNRLIYSLIFMTLMVILMLLIKTIVDWGRAKLSL
;
A
#
# COMPACT_ATOMS: atom_id res chain seq x y z
N MET A 1 1.06 -27.34 5.80
CA MET A 1 1.39 -25.90 5.83
C MET A 1 0.14 -25.09 6.11
N LYS A 2 0.26 -23.91 6.76
CA LYS A 2 -0.90 -23.10 7.16
C LYS A 2 -1.26 -22.14 6.04
N CYS A 3 -2.55 -22.05 5.65
CA CYS A 3 -3.00 -21.04 4.68
C CYS A 3 -2.65 -19.63 5.17
N ARG A 4 -2.13 -18.79 4.31
CA ARG A 4 -1.71 -17.43 4.58
C ARG A 4 -2.45 -16.47 3.66
N CYS A 5 -2.93 -15.36 4.20
CA CYS A 5 -3.58 -14.31 3.41
C CYS A 5 -3.02 -12.97 3.89
N ILE A 6 -2.24 -12.33 3.04
CA ILE A 6 -1.81 -10.95 3.23
C ILE A 6 -2.84 -10.07 2.55
N LYS A 7 -3.37 -9.08 3.28
CA LYS A 7 -4.37 -8.16 2.73
C LYS A 7 -3.71 -7.13 1.82
N GLN A 8 -4.39 -6.78 0.75
CA GLN A 8 -3.99 -5.68 -0.13
C GLN A 8 -4.17 -4.33 0.58
N TYR A 9 -3.38 -3.32 0.18
CA TYR A 9 -3.51 -1.96 0.68
C TYR A 9 -4.50 -1.14 -0.15
N ASP A 10 -4.50 -1.35 -1.47
CA ASP A 10 -5.48 -0.77 -2.37
C ASP A 10 -5.98 -1.80 -3.40
N SER A 11 -6.90 -1.39 -4.28
CA SER A 11 -7.52 -2.28 -5.27
C SER A 11 -6.54 -2.82 -6.32
N MET A 12 -5.39 -2.18 -6.51
CA MET A 12 -4.38 -2.58 -7.51
C MET A 12 -3.33 -3.56 -6.97
N ASP A 13 -3.27 -3.74 -5.64
CA ASP A 13 -2.26 -4.56 -4.96
C ASP A 13 -2.64 -6.05 -4.85
N CYS A 14 -3.73 -6.51 -5.46
CA CYS A 14 -4.19 -7.89 -5.32
C CYS A 14 -3.13 -8.92 -5.76
N ALA A 15 -2.46 -8.69 -6.89
CA ALA A 15 -1.38 -9.55 -7.39
C ALA A 15 -0.18 -9.58 -6.43
N ALA A 16 0.25 -8.41 -5.92
CA ALA A 16 1.35 -8.30 -4.96
C ALA A 16 1.03 -9.02 -3.66
N ALA A 17 -0.19 -8.88 -3.14
CA ALA A 17 -0.66 -9.56 -1.94
C ALA A 17 -0.74 -11.08 -2.11
N CYS A 18 -1.18 -11.56 -3.29
CA CYS A 18 -1.16 -12.98 -3.64
C CYS A 18 0.28 -13.53 -3.65
N LEU A 19 1.22 -12.86 -4.33
CA LEU A 19 2.63 -13.29 -4.37
C LEU A 19 3.27 -13.28 -2.98
N ALA A 20 3.01 -12.25 -2.16
CA ALA A 20 3.49 -12.19 -0.79
C ALA A 20 2.95 -13.35 0.07
N SER A 21 1.68 -13.72 -0.13
CA SER A 21 1.04 -14.84 0.56
C SER A 21 1.59 -16.19 0.12
N ILE A 22 1.84 -16.38 -1.17
CA ILE A 22 2.50 -17.57 -1.74
C ILE A 22 3.93 -17.68 -1.22
N ALA A 23 4.71 -16.60 -1.25
CA ALA A 23 6.06 -16.60 -0.69
C ALA A 23 6.06 -16.97 0.80
N TRP A 24 5.11 -16.44 1.56
CA TRP A 24 4.96 -16.79 2.98
C TRP A 24 4.51 -18.23 3.21
N TYR A 25 3.68 -18.79 2.32
CA TYR A 25 3.31 -20.19 2.38
C TYR A 25 4.54 -21.10 2.24
N TYR A 26 5.47 -20.74 1.35
CA TYR A 26 6.76 -21.43 1.17
C TYR A 26 7.84 -21.05 2.19
N GLY A 27 7.49 -20.26 3.22
CA GLY A 27 8.37 -19.98 4.37
C GLY A 27 9.15 -18.67 4.31
N LYS A 28 8.96 -17.83 3.28
CA LYS A 28 9.64 -16.54 3.13
C LYS A 28 8.66 -15.39 3.23
N LYS A 29 8.88 -14.49 4.18
CA LYS A 29 8.09 -13.27 4.29
C LYS A 29 8.71 -12.18 3.43
N ILE A 30 7.97 -11.71 2.44
CA ILE A 30 8.35 -10.58 1.58
C ILE A 30 7.29 -9.50 1.79
N PRO A 31 7.69 -8.25 2.09
CA PRO A 31 6.74 -7.15 2.22
C PRO A 31 5.97 -6.92 0.91
N ILE A 32 4.67 -6.69 1.01
CA ILE A 32 3.81 -6.42 -0.16
C ILE A 32 4.32 -5.24 -0.97
N LEU A 33 4.81 -4.20 -0.30
CA LEU A 33 5.34 -2.99 -0.94
C LEU A 33 6.53 -3.29 -1.87
N GLU A 34 7.42 -4.20 -1.48
CA GLU A 34 8.57 -4.61 -2.30
C GLU A 34 8.10 -5.31 -3.59
N ILE A 35 7.04 -6.13 -3.48
CA ILE A 35 6.47 -6.83 -4.62
C ILE A 35 5.68 -5.87 -5.51
N SER A 36 4.91 -4.96 -4.92
CA SER A 36 4.11 -3.95 -5.63
C SER A 36 5.02 -2.99 -6.42
N GLU A 37 6.10 -2.52 -5.80
CA GLU A 37 7.13 -1.71 -6.51
C GLU A 37 7.77 -2.49 -7.67
N ALA A 38 8.06 -3.79 -7.48
CA ALA A 38 8.68 -4.61 -8.52
C ALA A 38 7.73 -4.93 -9.68
N LEU A 39 6.43 -5.03 -9.41
CA LEU A 39 5.38 -5.22 -10.41
C LEU A 39 5.14 -3.97 -11.26
N GLU A 40 5.61 -2.79 -10.81
CA GLU A 40 5.36 -1.51 -11.47
C GLU A 40 3.87 -1.33 -11.80
N THR A 41 3.02 -1.68 -10.83
CA THR A 41 1.57 -1.77 -10.99
C THR A 41 1.03 -0.47 -11.59
N SER A 42 0.51 -0.56 -12.82
CA SER A 42 -0.10 0.58 -13.50
C SER A 42 -1.53 0.81 -13.00
N LYS A 43 -2.13 1.94 -13.39
CA LYS A 43 -3.56 2.21 -13.11
C LYS A 43 -4.51 1.18 -13.73
N GLU A 44 -4.03 0.35 -14.64
CA GLU A 44 -4.79 -0.73 -15.30
C GLU A 44 -4.65 -2.08 -14.60
N GLY A 45 -3.90 -2.15 -13.48
CA GLY A 45 -3.64 -3.36 -12.73
C GLY A 45 -2.38 -4.11 -13.19
N THR A 46 -2.27 -5.38 -12.78
CA THR A 46 -1.11 -6.25 -13.05
C THR A 46 -1.50 -7.37 -14.01
N SER A 47 -0.71 -7.60 -15.04
CA SER A 47 -0.94 -8.72 -15.96
C SER A 47 -0.45 -10.06 -15.39
N VAL A 48 -1.00 -11.17 -15.90
CA VAL A 48 -0.53 -12.54 -15.56
C VAL A 48 0.95 -12.71 -15.91
N TRP A 49 1.39 -12.10 -17.01
CA TRP A 49 2.79 -12.15 -17.44
C TRP A 49 3.72 -11.46 -16.43
N ASP A 50 3.32 -10.28 -15.91
CA ASP A 50 4.10 -9.56 -14.89
C ASP A 50 4.19 -10.35 -13.59
N VAL A 51 3.10 -11.02 -13.19
CA VAL A 51 3.10 -11.90 -12.01
C VAL A 51 4.14 -13.01 -12.19
N CYS A 52 4.19 -13.67 -13.35
CA CYS A 52 5.19 -14.73 -13.62
C CYS A 52 6.61 -14.15 -13.63
N ARG A 53 6.84 -13.04 -14.34
CA ARG A 53 8.15 -12.39 -14.45
C ARG A 53 8.72 -11.97 -13.10
N ILE A 54 7.88 -11.40 -12.22
CA ILE A 54 8.32 -10.97 -10.89
C ILE A 54 8.52 -12.17 -9.96
N SER A 55 7.70 -13.21 -10.08
CA SER A 55 7.88 -14.45 -9.33
C SER A 55 9.26 -15.06 -9.56
N GLU A 56 9.75 -15.08 -10.80
CA GLU A 56 11.10 -15.55 -11.13
C GLU A 56 12.19 -14.70 -10.47
N LYS A 57 12.02 -13.37 -10.43
CA LYS A 57 12.94 -12.47 -9.70
C LYS A 57 12.98 -12.75 -8.20
N LEU A 58 11.87 -13.25 -7.63
CA LEU A 58 11.78 -13.64 -6.24
C LEU A 58 12.36 -15.05 -5.97
N GLY A 59 12.73 -15.77 -7.04
CA GLY A 59 13.21 -17.15 -6.98
C GLY A 59 12.10 -18.21 -6.98
N LEU A 60 10.88 -17.82 -7.38
CA LEU A 60 9.75 -18.71 -7.58
C LEU A 60 9.59 -18.96 -9.09
N PHE A 61 9.70 -20.19 -9.53
CA PHE A 61 9.32 -20.56 -10.89
C PHE A 61 7.81 -20.51 -10.99
N ALA A 62 7.28 -19.68 -11.90
CA ALA A 62 5.85 -19.48 -12.10
C ALA A 62 5.44 -19.85 -13.53
N SER A 63 4.39 -20.66 -13.66
CA SER A 63 3.83 -21.07 -14.94
C SER A 63 2.34 -20.78 -14.99
N ALA A 64 1.93 -20.02 -16.00
CA ALA A 64 0.52 -19.70 -16.22
C ALA A 64 -0.12 -20.69 -17.20
N TYR A 65 -1.30 -21.18 -16.84
CA TYR A 65 -2.10 -22.10 -17.64
C TYR A 65 -3.51 -21.55 -17.81
N LYS A 66 -4.11 -21.86 -18.97
CA LYS A 66 -5.52 -21.57 -19.25
C LYS A 66 -6.29 -22.89 -19.35
N LYS A 67 -7.45 -22.95 -18.72
CA LYS A 67 -8.38 -24.09 -18.77
C LYS A 67 -8.62 -24.51 -20.22
N ASN A 68 -8.45 -25.80 -20.49
CA ASN A 68 -8.85 -26.47 -21.75
C ASN A 68 -10.02 -27.42 -21.49
N ILE A 69 -10.50 -28.10 -22.55
CA ILE A 69 -11.65 -29.01 -22.49
C ILE A 69 -11.39 -30.20 -21.54
N ASP A 70 -10.13 -30.65 -21.42
CA ASP A 70 -9.72 -31.79 -20.61
C ASP A 70 -9.34 -31.40 -19.15
N PHE A 71 -9.58 -30.16 -18.75
CA PHE A 71 -9.22 -29.67 -17.42
C PHE A 71 -9.97 -30.45 -16.32
N LYS A 72 -9.20 -31.10 -15.43
CA LYS A 72 -9.72 -31.78 -14.26
C LYS A 72 -9.30 -31.01 -12.98
N GLU A 73 -10.27 -30.45 -12.31
CA GLU A 73 -10.04 -29.67 -11.08
C GLU A 73 -9.30 -30.44 -9.98
N LYS A 74 -9.42 -31.79 -9.97
CA LYS A 74 -8.76 -32.64 -8.98
C LYS A 74 -7.26 -32.77 -9.20
N GLU A 75 -6.78 -32.47 -10.40
CA GLU A 75 -5.37 -32.56 -10.79
C GLU A 75 -4.65 -31.21 -10.59
N LEU A 76 -5.38 -30.17 -10.12
CA LEU A 76 -4.82 -28.86 -9.88
C LEU A 76 -3.86 -28.87 -8.68
N GLU A 77 -2.60 -28.53 -8.93
CA GLU A 77 -1.61 -28.34 -7.88
C GLU A 77 -1.91 -27.06 -7.08
N VAL A 78 -2.00 -27.19 -5.76
CA VAL A 78 -2.26 -26.08 -4.85
C VAL A 78 -1.11 -25.93 -3.84
N PRO A 79 -0.77 -24.71 -3.42
CA PRO A 79 -1.46 -23.45 -3.70
C PRO A 79 -1.17 -22.90 -5.10
N CYS A 80 -2.18 -22.32 -5.71
CA CYS A 80 -2.03 -21.60 -6.98
C CYS A 80 -2.79 -20.28 -6.95
N VAL A 81 -2.41 -19.35 -7.81
CA VAL A 81 -3.13 -18.08 -7.98
C VAL A 81 -4.09 -18.22 -9.16
N ALA A 82 -5.34 -17.83 -8.96
CA ALA A 82 -6.37 -17.80 -9.98
C ALA A 82 -6.71 -16.36 -10.36
N HIS A 83 -6.90 -16.11 -11.66
CA HIS A 83 -7.43 -14.86 -12.16
C HIS A 83 -8.96 -14.97 -12.28
N VAL A 84 -9.66 -14.04 -11.66
CA VAL A 84 -11.13 -14.00 -11.60
C VAL A 84 -11.65 -12.61 -11.95
N TYR A 85 -12.94 -12.53 -12.27
CA TYR A 85 -13.68 -11.26 -12.20
C TYR A 85 -14.54 -11.27 -10.94
N GLN A 86 -14.63 -10.12 -10.27
CA GLN A 86 -15.57 -9.88 -9.17
C GLN A 86 -16.95 -9.52 -9.71
N GLU A 87 -17.97 -9.43 -8.84
CA GLU A 87 -19.35 -9.05 -9.24
C GLU A 87 -19.43 -7.69 -9.95
N ASP A 88 -18.56 -6.74 -9.59
CA ASP A 88 -18.44 -5.42 -10.22
C ASP A 88 -17.73 -5.44 -11.58
N GLY A 89 -17.29 -6.61 -12.05
CA GLY A 89 -16.59 -6.81 -13.31
C GLY A 89 -15.10 -6.48 -13.28
N LEU A 90 -14.54 -6.14 -12.11
CA LEU A 90 -13.11 -5.88 -11.98
C LEU A 90 -12.29 -7.17 -11.98
N ALA A 91 -11.19 -7.14 -12.74
CA ALA A 91 -10.22 -8.23 -12.74
C ALA A 91 -9.50 -8.32 -11.39
N HIS A 92 -9.37 -9.52 -10.86
CA HIS A 92 -8.82 -9.74 -9.54
C HIS A 92 -7.99 -11.03 -9.46
N PHE A 93 -7.01 -11.08 -8.55
CA PHE A 93 -6.22 -12.27 -8.27
C PHE A 93 -6.55 -12.79 -6.87
N ILE A 94 -6.78 -14.09 -6.79
CA ILE A 94 -7.02 -14.82 -5.55
C ILE A 94 -6.14 -16.07 -5.48
N ILE A 95 -5.98 -16.65 -4.29
CA ILE A 95 -5.20 -17.86 -4.10
C ILE A 95 -6.13 -19.03 -3.80
N ILE A 96 -5.98 -20.14 -4.52
CA ILE A 96 -6.63 -21.40 -4.21
C ILE A 96 -5.67 -22.21 -3.33
N TYR A 97 -6.07 -22.48 -2.09
CA TYR A 97 -5.26 -23.26 -1.14
C TYR A 97 -5.65 -24.73 -1.05
N LYS A 98 -6.94 -25.02 -1.19
CA LYS A 98 -7.44 -26.41 -1.09
C LYS A 98 -8.69 -26.57 -1.94
N ILE A 99 -8.78 -27.72 -2.60
CA ILE A 99 -9.99 -28.14 -3.30
C ILE A 99 -10.54 -29.35 -2.53
N LYS A 100 -11.73 -29.16 -1.94
CA LYS A 100 -12.47 -30.22 -1.24
C LYS A 100 -13.53 -30.84 -2.18
N LYS A 101 -14.27 -31.82 -1.69
CA LYS A 101 -15.31 -32.50 -2.48
C LYS A 101 -16.40 -31.53 -2.98
N ASN A 102 -16.89 -30.64 -2.10
CA ASN A 102 -17.99 -29.71 -2.40
C ASN A 102 -17.58 -28.22 -2.32
N SER A 103 -16.38 -27.90 -1.90
CA SER A 103 -15.95 -26.52 -1.65
C SER A 103 -14.49 -26.28 -2.05
N VAL A 104 -14.13 -25.02 -2.22
CA VAL A 104 -12.78 -24.55 -2.48
C VAL A 104 -12.41 -23.52 -1.40
N VAL A 105 -11.26 -23.72 -0.77
CA VAL A 105 -10.71 -22.74 0.17
C VAL A 105 -9.83 -21.78 -0.60
N ILE A 106 -10.26 -20.54 -0.64
CA ILE A 106 -9.57 -19.45 -1.33
C ILE A 106 -9.09 -18.39 -0.32
N ALA A 107 -8.05 -17.69 -0.69
CA ALA A 107 -7.63 -16.47 0.02
C ALA A 107 -7.76 -15.31 -0.96
N ASP A 108 -8.67 -14.42 -0.64
CA ASP A 108 -8.88 -13.17 -1.34
C ASP A 108 -8.14 -12.05 -0.59
N PRO A 109 -7.20 -11.35 -1.22
CA PRO A 109 -6.49 -10.23 -0.58
C PRO A 109 -7.39 -9.11 -0.06
N ALA A 110 -8.58 -8.92 -0.64
CA ALA A 110 -9.54 -7.91 -0.19
C ALA A 110 -10.32 -8.35 1.04
N VAL A 111 -10.74 -9.63 1.08
CA VAL A 111 -11.66 -10.16 2.09
C VAL A 111 -10.93 -10.98 3.16
N GLY A 112 -10.06 -11.89 2.74
CA GLY A 112 -9.38 -12.85 3.59
C GLY A 112 -9.57 -14.30 3.12
N ILE A 113 -9.44 -15.26 4.05
CA ILE A 113 -9.63 -16.68 3.73
C ILE A 113 -11.11 -17.02 3.83
N ILE A 114 -11.69 -17.48 2.74
CA ILE A 114 -13.09 -17.88 2.65
C ILE A 114 -13.22 -19.26 1.98
N GLU A 115 -14.36 -19.87 2.15
CA GLU A 115 -14.71 -21.14 1.55
C GLU A 115 -15.95 -20.94 0.65
N VAL A 116 -15.80 -21.28 -0.63
CA VAL A 116 -16.84 -21.10 -1.66
C VAL A 116 -17.29 -22.45 -2.20
N ASP A 117 -18.52 -22.54 -2.73
CA ASP A 117 -19.00 -23.74 -3.38
C ASP A 117 -18.16 -24.07 -4.62
N ARG A 118 -17.73 -25.34 -4.73
CA ARG A 118 -16.83 -25.77 -5.79
C ARG A 118 -17.45 -25.66 -7.17
N LYS A 119 -18.72 -26.06 -7.32
CA LYS A 119 -19.39 -26.03 -8.62
C LYS A 119 -19.61 -24.60 -9.07
N LYS A 120 -20.06 -23.74 -8.16
CA LYS A 120 -20.21 -22.30 -8.43
C LYS A 120 -18.88 -21.67 -8.84
N PHE A 121 -17.77 -21.99 -8.17
CA PHE A 121 -16.47 -21.40 -8.48
C PHE A 121 -15.92 -21.79 -9.87
N PHE A 122 -15.98 -23.08 -10.22
CA PHE A 122 -15.35 -23.57 -11.46
C PHE A 122 -16.26 -23.54 -12.69
N ASN A 123 -17.60 -23.51 -12.52
CA ASN A 123 -18.57 -23.66 -13.61
C ASN A 123 -19.51 -22.47 -13.75
N SER A 124 -19.46 -21.44 -12.86
CA SER A 124 -20.32 -20.26 -13.05
C SER A 124 -19.89 -19.46 -14.27
N GLU A 125 -20.88 -19.00 -15.04
CA GLU A 125 -20.73 -18.07 -16.12
C GLU A 125 -20.81 -16.63 -15.58
N TYR A 126 -20.22 -15.68 -16.32
CA TYR A 126 -20.29 -14.27 -15.93
C TYR A 126 -21.76 -13.79 -15.93
N GLY A 127 -22.18 -13.22 -14.80
CA GLY A 127 -23.57 -12.77 -14.58
C GLY A 127 -24.42 -13.71 -13.72
N GLU A 128 -23.92 -14.90 -13.31
CA GLU A 128 -24.58 -15.74 -12.32
C GLU A 128 -24.36 -15.23 -10.89
N ASP A 129 -25.17 -15.71 -9.95
CA ASP A 129 -25.07 -15.39 -8.52
C ASP A 129 -23.85 -16.10 -7.86
N SER A 130 -22.65 -15.60 -8.19
CA SER A 130 -21.37 -16.08 -7.68
C SER A 130 -20.46 -14.88 -7.41
N PRO A 131 -19.78 -14.81 -6.24
CA PRO A 131 -18.89 -13.70 -5.90
C PRO A 131 -17.65 -13.62 -6.80
N TYR A 132 -17.33 -14.72 -7.53
CA TYR A 132 -16.17 -14.78 -8.42
C TYR A 132 -16.50 -15.54 -9.69
N PHE A 133 -16.04 -14.99 -10.82
CA PHE A 133 -16.10 -15.63 -12.14
C PHE A 133 -14.69 -15.99 -12.56
N TRP A 134 -14.36 -17.27 -12.47
CA TRP A 134 -13.03 -17.73 -12.84
C TRP A 134 -12.81 -17.65 -14.35
N THR A 135 -11.78 -16.94 -14.78
CA THR A 135 -11.45 -16.76 -16.20
C THR A 135 -10.85 -18.00 -16.87
N GLY A 136 -10.64 -19.08 -16.09
CA GLY A 136 -9.94 -20.26 -16.53
C GLY A 136 -8.41 -20.15 -16.44
N VAL A 137 -7.88 -19.02 -15.98
CA VAL A 137 -6.43 -18.79 -15.86
C VAL A 137 -5.97 -19.09 -14.44
N ILE A 138 -4.89 -19.86 -14.33
CA ILE A 138 -4.19 -20.18 -13.08
C ILE A 138 -2.69 -19.98 -13.24
N ILE A 139 -2.02 -19.67 -12.14
CA ILE A 139 -0.56 -19.57 -12.05
C ILE A 139 -0.10 -20.54 -10.98
N LEU A 140 0.73 -21.49 -11.37
CA LEU A 140 1.37 -22.47 -10.50
C LEU A 140 2.74 -21.98 -10.08
N PHE A 141 3.17 -22.30 -8.86
CA PHE A 141 4.45 -21.86 -8.31
C PHE A 141 5.26 -23.04 -7.80
N GLN A 142 6.55 -23.03 -8.12
CA GLN A 142 7.53 -23.97 -7.59
C GLN A 142 8.71 -23.18 -7.02
N THR A 143 9.21 -23.61 -5.86
CA THR A 143 10.37 -22.96 -5.25
C THR A 143 11.66 -23.42 -5.93
N THR A 144 12.57 -22.48 -6.21
CA THR A 144 13.91 -22.78 -6.68
C THR A 144 14.90 -22.73 -5.52
N GLU A 145 16.13 -23.20 -5.73
CA GLU A 145 17.20 -23.05 -4.71
C GLU A 145 17.48 -21.58 -4.39
N GLU A 146 17.34 -20.69 -5.38
CA GLU A 146 17.56 -19.24 -5.19
C GLU A 146 16.53 -18.60 -4.26
N PHE A 147 15.31 -19.14 -4.24
CA PHE A 147 14.26 -18.67 -3.32
C PHE A 147 14.71 -18.74 -1.86
N TYR A 148 15.41 -19.79 -1.47
CA TYR A 148 15.90 -19.97 -0.10
C TYR A 148 17.24 -19.28 0.17
N LYS A 149 18.07 -19.07 -0.85
CA LYS A 149 19.38 -18.39 -0.73
C LYS A 149 19.24 -16.88 -0.50
N LYS A 150 18.24 -16.24 -1.03
CA LYS A 150 17.94 -14.81 -0.81
C LYS A 150 17.30 -14.59 0.57
N LYS A 151 18.12 -14.45 1.62
CA LYS A 151 17.64 -14.20 2.99
C LYS A 151 17.09 -12.79 3.28
N GLU A 152 17.02 -11.87 2.32
CA GLU A 152 17.03 -10.43 2.59
C GLU A 152 15.87 -9.58 2.05
N GLY A 153 14.65 -10.11 1.92
CA GLY A 153 13.51 -9.25 1.57
C GLY A 153 13.11 -8.22 2.66
N MET A 154 13.38 -8.52 3.93
CA MET A 154 12.90 -7.69 5.03
C MET A 154 13.82 -6.49 5.39
N ARG A 155 15.10 -6.54 4.99
CA ARG A 155 16.07 -5.45 5.25
C ARG A 155 16.07 -4.35 4.18
N ILE A 156 15.58 -4.64 2.98
CA ILE A 156 15.66 -3.71 1.84
C ILE A 156 14.68 -2.54 2.03
N ALA A 157 13.45 -2.80 2.49
CA ALA A 157 12.47 -1.75 2.72
C ALA A 157 12.85 -0.83 3.90
N GLU A 158 13.33 -1.38 5.02
CA GLU A 158 13.81 -0.59 6.16
C GLU A 158 15.07 0.20 5.79
N ASN A 159 16.02 -0.41 5.09
CA ASN A 159 17.24 0.27 4.66
C ASN A 159 16.97 1.34 3.61
N LYS A 160 16.07 1.11 2.64
CA LYS A 160 15.67 2.12 1.65
C LYS A 160 15.00 3.33 2.29
N PHE A 161 14.09 3.10 3.25
CA PHE A 161 13.45 4.19 3.99
C PHE A 161 14.49 5.00 4.79
N ILE A 162 15.39 4.32 5.50
CA ILE A 162 16.48 4.97 6.24
C ILE A 162 17.46 5.69 5.28
N GLU A 163 17.74 5.12 4.13
CA GLU A 163 18.60 5.70 3.11
C GLU A 163 17.96 6.95 2.47
N LEU A 164 16.67 6.93 2.17
CA LEU A 164 15.89 8.08 1.70
C LEU A 164 15.86 9.19 2.77
N VAL A 165 15.59 8.84 4.02
CA VAL A 165 15.64 9.81 5.14
C VAL A 165 17.04 10.36 5.33
N LYS A 166 18.09 9.54 5.21
CA LYS A 166 19.48 9.99 5.27
C LYS A 166 19.87 10.87 4.10
N LYS A 167 19.39 10.60 2.90
CA LYS A 167 19.67 11.39 1.71
C LYS A 167 19.07 12.80 1.82
N GLU A 168 17.85 12.90 2.35
CA GLU A 168 17.11 14.16 2.49
C GLU A 168 17.12 14.74 3.93
N TRP A 169 17.99 14.21 4.81
CA TRP A 169 17.98 14.57 6.23
C TRP A 169 18.16 16.07 6.47
N LYS A 170 19.04 16.74 5.68
CA LYS A 170 19.26 18.17 5.78
C LYS A 170 17.97 18.95 5.49
N ARG A 171 17.27 18.54 4.41
CA ARG A 171 15.98 19.13 4.01
C ARG A 171 14.92 18.93 5.11
N THR A 172 14.85 17.74 5.67
CA THR A 172 13.95 17.40 6.77
C THR A 172 14.22 18.25 8.01
N ILE A 173 15.50 18.44 8.38
CA ILE A 173 15.88 19.32 9.51
C ILE A 173 15.47 20.77 9.25
N TYR A 174 15.66 21.31 8.06
CA TYR A 174 15.20 22.67 7.74
C TYR A 174 13.68 22.80 7.86
N ILE A 175 12.92 21.83 7.39
CA ILE A 175 11.45 21.82 7.52
C ILE A 175 11.04 21.82 9.00
N ILE A 176 11.68 21.01 9.83
CA ILE A 176 11.43 20.97 11.28
C ILE A 176 11.78 22.31 11.93
N LEU A 177 12.93 22.90 11.58
CA LEU A 177 13.38 24.18 12.12
C LEU A 177 12.40 25.31 11.76
N PHE A 178 12.00 25.42 10.48
CA PHE A 178 11.00 26.39 10.05
C PHE A 178 9.65 26.20 10.74
N SER A 179 9.24 24.96 10.96
CA SER A 179 8.01 24.65 11.68
C SER A 179 8.09 25.08 13.16
N ALA A 180 9.21 24.86 13.81
CA ALA A 180 9.45 25.31 15.19
C ALA A 180 9.44 26.84 15.31
N ILE A 181 10.06 27.55 14.36
CA ILE A 181 10.04 29.00 14.30
C ILE A 181 8.63 29.55 14.10
N SER A 182 7.88 28.97 13.14
CA SER A 182 6.49 29.36 12.88
C SER A 182 5.59 29.13 14.10
N MET A 183 5.79 28.03 14.83
CA MET A 183 5.08 27.74 16.08
C MET A 183 5.43 28.77 17.18
N ALA A 184 6.70 29.10 17.36
CA ALA A 184 7.15 30.10 18.34
C ALA A 184 6.52 31.46 18.05
N ILE A 185 6.53 31.93 16.79
CA ILE A 185 5.88 33.16 16.37
C ILE A 185 4.37 33.17 16.71
N SER A 186 3.70 32.02 16.47
CA SER A 186 2.26 31.88 16.77
C SER A 186 1.98 32.00 18.28
N ILE A 187 2.81 31.38 19.12
CA ILE A 187 2.68 31.48 20.59
C ILE A 187 2.87 32.90 21.05
N VAL A 188 3.93 33.56 20.60
CA VAL A 188 4.21 34.99 20.97
C VAL A 188 3.06 35.87 20.49
N SER A 189 2.55 35.68 19.28
CA SER A 189 1.41 36.43 18.74
C SER A 189 0.14 36.24 19.59
N SER A 190 -0.10 35.04 20.13
CA SER A 190 -1.25 34.78 21.00
C SER A 190 -1.18 35.58 22.32
N PHE A 191 -0.02 35.59 22.99
CA PHE A 191 0.19 36.39 24.21
C PHE A 191 0.04 37.90 23.94
N TYR A 192 0.52 38.31 22.79
CA TYR A 192 0.42 39.69 22.37
C TYR A 192 -1.02 40.15 22.15
N PHE A 193 -1.85 39.30 21.53
CA PHE A 193 -3.29 39.51 21.37
C PHE A 193 -4.00 39.59 22.72
N GLY A 194 -3.64 38.72 23.68
CA GLY A 194 -4.20 38.74 25.05
C GLY A 194 -3.93 40.08 25.72
N THR A 195 -2.68 40.55 25.71
CA THR A 195 -2.30 41.85 26.31
C THR A 195 -3.03 43.03 25.64
N LEU A 196 -3.24 42.99 24.33
CA LEU A 196 -3.95 44.01 23.58
C LEU A 196 -5.41 44.13 24.02
N ILE A 197 -6.09 43.00 24.17
CA ILE A 197 -7.50 42.95 24.57
C ILE A 197 -7.67 43.29 26.07
N ASP A 198 -6.82 42.76 26.93
CA ASP A 198 -6.98 42.84 28.38
C ASP A 198 -6.48 44.19 28.95
N THR A 199 -5.49 44.83 28.31
CA THR A 199 -4.83 45.99 28.89
C THR A 199 -4.96 47.25 28.04
N VAL A 200 -4.68 47.16 26.73
CA VAL A 200 -4.55 48.36 25.87
C VAL A 200 -5.91 48.94 25.51
N ILE A 201 -6.86 48.11 25.15
CA ILE A 201 -8.22 48.54 24.75
C ILE A 201 -8.99 49.13 25.93
N PRO A 202 -9.07 48.48 27.11
CA PRO A 202 -9.81 49.04 28.25
C PRO A 202 -9.23 50.37 28.72
N ASN A 203 -7.91 50.53 28.69
CA ASN A 203 -7.24 51.77 29.16
C ASN A 203 -7.16 52.90 28.11
N ARG A 204 -7.76 52.69 26.91
CA ARG A 204 -7.79 53.69 25.81
C ARG A 204 -6.42 54.22 25.40
N LEU A 205 -5.37 53.41 25.45
CA LEU A 205 -4.00 53.78 25.13
C LEU A 205 -3.76 53.81 23.61
N ILE A 206 -4.18 54.88 22.93
CA ILE A 206 -4.18 54.94 21.47
C ILE A 206 -2.78 54.76 20.87
N TYR A 207 -1.74 55.38 21.41
CA TYR A 207 -0.37 55.21 20.90
C TYR A 207 0.15 53.77 21.06
N SER A 208 -0.15 53.12 22.18
CA SER A 208 0.18 51.71 22.41
C SER A 208 -0.59 50.79 21.47
N LEU A 209 -1.84 51.13 21.19
CA LEU A 209 -2.66 50.35 20.23
C LEU A 209 -2.04 50.36 18.81
N ILE A 210 -1.66 51.57 18.32
CA ILE A 210 -1.04 51.71 16.99
C ILE A 210 0.29 50.93 16.93
N PHE A 211 1.15 51.13 17.94
CA PHE A 211 2.43 50.43 17.99
C PHE A 211 2.26 48.91 18.03
N MET A 212 1.35 48.42 18.86
CA MET A 212 1.06 47.00 18.97
C MET A 212 0.48 46.42 17.69
N THR A 213 -0.42 47.13 17.01
CA THR A 213 -0.98 46.67 15.74
C THR A 213 0.09 46.56 14.65
N LEU A 214 1.01 47.53 14.57
CA LEU A 214 2.15 47.49 13.64
C LEU A 214 3.06 46.30 13.92
N MET A 215 3.34 45.98 15.19
CA MET A 215 4.14 44.82 15.57
C MET A 215 3.47 43.48 15.20
N VAL A 216 2.16 43.38 15.37
CA VAL A 216 1.42 42.15 14.93
C VAL A 216 1.49 42.02 13.43
N ILE A 217 1.29 43.09 12.66
CA ILE A 217 1.41 43.06 11.21
C ILE A 217 2.81 42.58 10.78
N LEU A 218 3.86 43.11 11.40
CA LEU A 218 5.23 42.69 11.12
C LEU A 218 5.46 41.21 11.44
N MET A 219 4.98 40.72 12.59
CA MET A 219 5.06 39.30 12.94
C MET A 219 4.33 38.39 11.94
N LEU A 220 3.16 38.80 11.46
CA LEU A 220 2.41 38.03 10.45
C LEU A 220 3.15 38.01 9.11
N LEU A 221 3.79 39.10 8.70
CA LEU A 221 4.62 39.12 7.49
C LEU A 221 5.81 38.17 7.62
N ILE A 222 6.53 38.21 8.74
CA ILE A 222 7.65 37.28 8.99
C ILE A 222 7.16 35.83 8.97
N LYS A 223 6.04 35.54 9.63
CA LYS A 223 5.45 34.21 9.63
C LYS A 223 5.12 33.73 8.22
N THR A 224 4.52 34.59 7.39
CA THR A 224 4.18 34.24 6.00
C THR A 224 5.43 33.90 5.17
N ILE A 225 6.52 34.65 5.36
CA ILE A 225 7.81 34.35 4.69
C ILE A 225 8.39 33.01 5.15
N VAL A 226 8.33 32.70 6.44
CA VAL A 226 8.81 31.46 7.02
C VAL A 226 7.97 30.29 6.49
N ASP A 227 6.64 30.41 6.47
CA ASP A 227 5.73 29.39 5.97
C ASP A 227 5.88 29.16 4.46
N TRP A 228 6.11 30.22 3.68
CA TRP A 228 6.42 30.11 2.27
C TRP A 228 7.75 29.37 2.02
N GLY A 229 8.80 29.69 2.79
CA GLY A 229 10.08 28.98 2.74
C GLY A 229 9.94 27.49 3.05
N ARG A 230 9.14 27.15 4.08
CA ARG A 230 8.81 25.77 4.43
C ARG A 230 8.09 25.05 3.29
N ALA A 231 7.06 25.68 2.71
CA ALA A 231 6.29 25.11 1.61
C ALA A 231 7.17 24.81 0.38
N LYS A 232 8.10 25.72 0.06
CA LYS A 232 9.04 25.54 -1.05
C LYS A 232 10.05 24.40 -0.80
N LEU A 233 10.39 24.12 0.45
CA LEU A 233 11.27 23.00 0.82
C LEU A 233 10.54 21.67 0.88
N SER A 234 9.20 21.66 1.00
CA SER A 234 8.38 20.43 1.05
C SER A 234 7.98 19.90 -0.33
N LEU A 235 8.17 20.69 -1.38
CA LEU A 235 8.01 20.30 -2.79
C LEU A 235 9.29 19.65 -3.32
#